data_06fd9eec3d0cdfa37a459a58fe720d91
#
_entry.id   06fd9eec3d0cdfa37a459a58fe720d91
#
_cell.length_a   1.000
_cell.length_b   1.000
_cell.length_c   1.000
_cell.angle_alpha   90.00
_cell.angle_beta   90.00
_cell.angle_gamma   90.00
#
_symmetry.space_group_name_H-M   'P 1'
#
loop_
_entity.id
_entity.type
_entity.pdbx_description
1 polymer ?
#
loop_
_entity_poly.entity_id
_entity_poly.type
_entity_poly.pdbx_seq_one_letter_code
_entity_poly.pdbx_strand_id
1 'polypeptide(L)'
;MEGKGTLLVHVYTSRAQLPVAGATVVVTQRDKGGKYKLLSVQSTDSSGATRPVEIPTPLLGESTHPGAVLPPFAVCDVWAEHPGFAMLLVEGVQIFDGVETLQSMELEPLSQGQSSLIQNDFREIPGQNL
;
A
#
# COMPACT_ATOMS: atom_id res chain seq x y z
N MET A 1 -2.19 -19.02 -16.39
CA MET A 1 -3.38 -18.19 -16.22
C MET A 1 -3.34 -17.50 -14.87
N GLU A 2 -3.69 -16.25 -14.81
CA GLU A 2 -3.61 -15.49 -13.59
C GLU A 2 -4.98 -15.02 -13.13
N GLY A 3 -5.14 -14.91 -11.84
CA GLY A 3 -6.30 -14.23 -11.28
C GLY A 3 -6.04 -12.76 -11.12
N LYS A 4 -6.99 -12.06 -10.58
CA LYS A 4 -6.89 -10.65 -10.28
C LYS A 4 -7.57 -10.35 -8.96
N GLY A 5 -6.89 -9.61 -8.11
CA GLY A 5 -7.52 -9.01 -6.94
C GLY A 5 -7.56 -7.52 -7.10
N THR A 6 -8.29 -6.85 -6.24
CA THR A 6 -8.46 -5.41 -6.31
C THR A 6 -8.00 -4.78 -5.01
N LEU A 7 -7.26 -3.69 -5.13
CA LEU A 7 -6.82 -2.93 -3.95
C LEU A 7 -7.41 -1.53 -4.00
N LEU A 8 -8.03 -1.13 -2.89
CA LEU A 8 -8.47 0.23 -2.68
C LEU A 8 -7.66 0.79 -1.52
N VAL A 9 -7.18 2.01 -1.64
CA VAL A 9 -6.43 2.66 -0.58
C VAL A 9 -7.21 3.86 -0.09
N HIS A 10 -7.32 3.99 1.22
CA HIS A 10 -8.00 5.11 1.85
C HIS A 10 -7.01 5.82 2.76
N VAL A 11 -6.77 7.09 2.51
CA VAL A 11 -5.79 7.88 3.25
C VAL A 11 -6.52 8.89 4.13
N TYR A 12 -6.17 8.92 5.39
CA TYR A 12 -6.79 9.85 6.34
C TYR A 12 -5.72 10.34 7.31
N THR A 13 -6.01 11.46 7.98
CA THR A 13 -5.07 12.01 8.93
C THR A 13 -5.32 11.45 10.31
N SER A 14 -4.27 11.35 11.12
CA SER A 14 -4.41 10.91 12.51
C SER A 14 -5.21 11.91 13.32
N ARG A 15 -5.34 13.16 12.85
CA ARG A 15 -6.16 14.14 13.54
C ARG A 15 -7.60 14.01 13.11
N ALA A 16 -8.45 13.60 14.02
CA ALA A 16 -9.90 13.48 13.81
C ALA A 16 -10.26 12.57 12.65
N GLN A 17 -9.31 11.79 12.15
CA GLN A 17 -9.52 10.81 11.05
C GLN A 17 -10.18 11.43 9.83
N LEU A 18 -9.80 12.66 9.51
CA LEU A 18 -10.33 13.31 8.32
C LEU A 18 -9.67 12.76 7.06
N PRO A 19 -10.41 12.63 5.96
CA PRO A 19 -9.80 12.14 4.72
C PRO A 19 -8.75 13.12 4.19
N VAL A 20 -7.71 12.58 3.58
CA VAL A 20 -6.65 13.39 2.98
C VAL A 20 -6.82 13.35 1.46
N ALA A 21 -7.28 14.45 0.89
CA ALA A 21 -7.43 14.58 -0.56
C ALA A 21 -6.08 14.98 -1.15
N GLY A 22 -5.81 14.53 -2.36
CA GLY A 22 -4.59 14.91 -3.08
C GLY A 22 -3.33 14.23 -2.56
N ALA A 23 -3.47 13.18 -1.78
CA ALA A 23 -2.31 12.39 -1.37
C ALA A 23 -1.85 11.53 -2.53
N THR A 24 -0.54 11.42 -2.72
CA THR A 24 0.01 10.55 -3.74
C THR A 24 0.12 9.14 -3.17
N VAL A 25 -0.51 8.18 -3.86
CA VAL A 25 -0.47 6.79 -3.46
C VAL A 25 0.22 5.98 -4.54
N VAL A 26 1.28 5.29 -4.17
CA VAL A 26 2.08 4.50 -5.10
C VAL A 26 1.98 3.04 -4.69
N VAL A 27 1.62 2.18 -5.62
CA VAL A 27 1.52 0.75 -5.38
C VAL A 27 2.59 0.05 -6.21
N THR A 28 3.42 -0.74 -5.55
CA THR A 28 4.48 -1.48 -6.22
C THR A 28 4.42 -2.95 -5.83
N GLN A 29 5.04 -3.78 -6.64
CA GLN A 29 5.13 -5.21 -6.37
C GLN A 29 6.56 -5.64 -6.62
N ARG A 30 7.11 -6.45 -5.73
CA ARG A 30 8.47 -6.94 -5.88
C ARG A 30 8.43 -8.21 -6.72
N ASP A 31 9.26 -8.30 -7.73
CA ASP A 31 9.31 -9.51 -8.56
C ASP A 31 10.27 -10.53 -7.93
N LYS A 32 10.45 -11.67 -8.60
CA LYS A 32 11.28 -12.74 -8.08
C LYS A 32 12.75 -12.35 -7.94
N GLY A 33 13.20 -11.39 -8.73
CA GLY A 33 14.56 -10.89 -8.64
C GLY A 33 14.76 -9.80 -7.61
N GLY A 34 13.71 -9.44 -6.90
CA GLY A 34 13.79 -8.38 -5.90
C GLY A 34 13.60 -6.98 -6.46
N LYS A 35 13.32 -6.86 -7.74
CA LYS A 35 13.08 -5.55 -8.35
C LYS A 35 11.64 -5.14 -8.15
N TYR A 36 11.44 -3.85 -7.94
CA TYR A 36 10.09 -3.33 -7.79
C TYR A 36 9.46 -3.06 -9.15
N LYS A 37 8.20 -3.46 -9.27
CA LYS A 37 7.42 -3.16 -10.45
C LYS A 37 6.34 -2.17 -10.04
N LEU A 38 6.27 -1.04 -10.72
CA LEU A 38 5.25 -0.04 -10.42
C LEU A 38 3.90 -0.49 -10.95
N LEU A 39 2.91 -0.56 -10.09
CA LEU A 39 1.57 -0.96 -10.48
C LEU A 39 0.63 0.23 -10.64
N SER A 40 0.76 1.26 -9.81
CA SER A 40 -0.17 2.38 -9.85
C SER A 40 0.41 3.59 -9.14
N VAL A 41 0.13 4.76 -9.69
CA VAL A 41 0.38 6.05 -9.02
C VAL A 41 -0.89 6.85 -9.16
N GLN A 42 -1.48 7.24 -8.05
CA GLN A 42 -2.73 7.99 -8.07
C GLN A 42 -2.73 9.06 -7.01
N SER A 43 -3.59 10.06 -7.19
CA SER A 43 -3.91 11.02 -6.14
C SER A 43 -5.24 10.62 -5.54
N THR A 44 -5.38 10.78 -4.23
CA THR A 44 -6.65 10.49 -3.58
C THR A 44 -7.68 11.55 -3.90
N ASP A 45 -8.95 11.17 -3.86
CA ASP A 45 -10.05 12.08 -4.12
C ASP A 45 -10.46 12.81 -2.83
N SER A 46 -11.59 13.52 -2.87
CA SER A 46 -12.05 14.29 -1.72
C SER A 46 -12.41 13.42 -0.51
N SER A 47 -12.62 12.12 -0.73
CA SER A 47 -12.87 11.19 0.35
C SER A 47 -11.60 10.51 0.84
N GLY A 48 -10.45 10.86 0.29
CA GLY A 48 -9.19 10.22 0.64
C GLY A 48 -8.99 8.87 -0.03
N ALA A 49 -9.76 8.56 -1.05
CA ALA A 49 -9.75 7.22 -1.66
C ALA A 49 -9.10 7.24 -3.03
N THR A 50 -8.45 6.12 -3.37
CA THR A 50 -7.96 5.91 -4.74
C THR A 50 -9.02 5.20 -5.55
N ARG A 51 -8.81 5.16 -6.87
CA ARG A 51 -9.57 4.27 -7.72
C ARG A 51 -9.06 2.84 -7.49
N PRO A 52 -9.89 1.83 -7.77
CA PRO A 52 -9.45 0.44 -7.59
C PRO A 52 -8.23 0.12 -8.44
N VAL A 53 -7.29 -0.60 -7.85
CA VAL A 53 -6.08 -1.05 -8.53
C VAL A 53 -6.19 -2.55 -8.73
N GLU A 54 -6.13 -3.01 -9.97
CA GLU A 54 -6.15 -4.44 -10.25
C GLU A 54 -4.74 -4.99 -10.11
N ILE A 55 -4.60 -6.08 -9.39
CA ILE A 55 -3.31 -6.67 -9.11
C ILE A 55 -3.35 -8.15 -9.51
N PRO A 56 -2.43 -8.61 -10.37
CA PRO A 56 -2.39 -10.02 -10.73
C PRO A 56 -2.14 -10.89 -9.51
N THR A 57 -2.89 -11.97 -9.41
CA THR A 57 -2.78 -12.91 -8.28
C THR A 57 -2.75 -14.33 -8.78
N PRO A 58 -2.24 -15.27 -7.97
CA PRO A 58 -2.41 -16.68 -8.29
C PRO A 58 -3.88 -17.05 -8.21
N LEU A 59 -4.30 -18.00 -9.03
CA LEU A 59 -5.65 -18.52 -8.91
C LEU A 59 -5.74 -19.43 -7.70
N LEU A 60 -6.90 -19.45 -7.06
CA LEU A 60 -7.09 -20.32 -5.89
C LEU A 60 -6.88 -21.78 -6.25
N GLY A 61 -7.32 -22.19 -7.43
CA GLY A 61 -7.12 -23.56 -7.86
C GLY A 61 -5.66 -23.95 -7.97
N GLU A 62 -4.81 -22.99 -8.35
CA GLU A 62 -3.38 -23.25 -8.43
C GLU A 62 -2.77 -23.41 -7.05
N SER A 63 -3.21 -22.62 -6.10
CA SER A 63 -2.63 -22.67 -4.76
C SER A 63 -3.06 -23.93 -4.00
N THR A 64 -4.14 -24.59 -4.41
CA THR A 64 -4.57 -25.79 -3.74
C THR A 64 -4.08 -27.07 -4.44
N HIS A 65 -3.38 -26.93 -5.55
CA HIS A 65 -2.87 -28.09 -6.27
C HIS A 65 -1.83 -28.84 -5.43
N PRO A 66 -1.88 -30.15 -5.35
CA PRO A 66 -0.89 -30.91 -4.59
C PRO A 66 0.51 -30.61 -5.07
N GLY A 67 1.41 -30.29 -4.17
CA GLY A 67 2.76 -29.91 -4.50
C GLY A 67 2.94 -28.47 -4.93
N ALA A 68 1.88 -27.69 -4.95
CA ALA A 68 1.98 -26.29 -5.32
C ALA A 68 2.78 -25.54 -4.26
N VAL A 69 3.70 -24.69 -4.72
CA VAL A 69 4.51 -23.87 -3.83
C VAL A 69 4.17 -22.39 -3.92
N LEU A 70 3.20 -22.05 -4.77
CA LEU A 70 2.77 -20.66 -4.90
C LEU A 70 1.89 -20.26 -3.72
N PRO A 71 2.08 -19.09 -3.17
CA PRO A 71 1.17 -18.63 -2.12
C PRO A 71 -0.22 -18.38 -2.69
N PRO A 72 -1.26 -18.47 -1.87
CA PRO A 72 -2.62 -18.25 -2.35
C PRO A 72 -2.93 -16.78 -2.60
N PHE A 73 -1.94 -15.91 -2.55
CA PHE A 73 -2.13 -14.48 -2.70
C PHE A 73 -0.92 -13.83 -3.33
N ALA A 74 -1.11 -12.64 -3.86
CA ALA A 74 -0.03 -11.78 -4.27
C ALA A 74 0.29 -10.81 -3.12
N VAL A 75 1.46 -10.20 -3.18
CA VAL A 75 1.89 -9.25 -2.16
C VAL A 75 2.29 -7.96 -2.87
N CYS A 76 1.88 -6.84 -2.34
CA CYS A 76 2.29 -5.55 -2.86
C CYS A 76 2.65 -4.61 -1.72
N ASP A 77 3.32 -3.50 -2.07
CA ASP A 77 3.70 -2.47 -1.11
C ASP A 77 2.99 -1.18 -1.52
N VAL A 78 2.59 -0.40 -0.53
CA VAL A 78 1.81 0.81 -0.76
C VAL A 78 2.46 1.98 -0.04
N TRP A 79 2.69 3.06 -0.76
CA TRP A 79 3.23 4.29 -0.18
C TRP A 79 2.17 5.36 -0.27
N ALA A 80 2.08 6.20 0.75
CA ALA A 80 1.21 7.37 0.72
C ALA A 80 1.99 8.58 1.19
N GLU A 81 1.83 9.68 0.49
CA GLU A 81 2.55 10.90 0.78
C GLU A 81 1.70 12.12 0.49
N HIS A 82 1.82 13.14 1.32
CA HIS A 82 1.15 14.42 1.09
C HIS A 82 1.98 15.48 1.79
N PRO A 83 2.13 16.68 1.19
CA PRO A 83 2.85 17.76 1.86
C PRO A 83 2.26 18.04 3.23
N GLY A 84 3.13 18.24 4.21
CA GLY A 84 2.71 18.47 5.58
C GLY A 84 2.51 17.23 6.41
N PHE A 85 2.70 16.03 5.82
CA PHE A 85 2.53 14.77 6.52
C PHE A 85 3.76 13.90 6.34
N ALA A 86 4.02 13.03 7.30
CA ALA A 86 5.08 12.04 7.18
C ALA A 86 4.66 11.00 6.15
N MET A 87 5.59 10.62 5.27
CA MET A 87 5.33 9.57 4.28
C MET A 87 5.15 8.24 5.00
N LEU A 88 4.21 7.44 4.55
CA LEU A 88 3.94 6.14 5.15
C LEU A 88 4.12 5.04 4.10
N LEU A 89 4.84 4.00 4.48
CA LEU A 89 5.01 2.82 3.64
C LEU A 89 4.41 1.62 4.37
N VAL A 90 3.52 0.90 3.70
CA VAL A 90 2.97 -0.34 4.22
C VAL A 90 3.43 -1.45 3.30
N GLU A 91 4.23 -2.37 3.84
CA GLU A 91 4.77 -3.47 3.08
C GLU A 91 3.98 -4.75 3.32
N GLY A 92 3.94 -5.59 2.31
CA GLY A 92 3.37 -6.93 2.48
C GLY A 92 1.87 -7.00 2.49
N VAL A 93 1.20 -6.12 1.75
CA VAL A 93 -0.25 -6.16 1.66
C VAL A 93 -0.65 -7.37 0.82
N GLN A 94 -1.49 -8.23 1.36
CA GLN A 94 -1.88 -9.47 0.70
C GLN A 94 -3.13 -9.25 -0.15
N ILE A 95 -3.05 -9.69 -1.40
CA ILE A 95 -4.13 -9.53 -2.37
C ILE A 95 -4.56 -10.91 -2.85
N PHE A 96 -5.85 -11.20 -2.76
CA PHE A 96 -6.40 -12.49 -3.11
C PHE A 96 -7.23 -12.42 -4.38
N ASP A 97 -7.23 -13.50 -5.14
CA ASP A 97 -8.00 -13.57 -6.39
C ASP A 97 -9.49 -13.32 -6.11
N GLY A 98 -10.08 -12.43 -6.88
CA GLY A 98 -11.50 -12.12 -6.78
C GLY A 98 -11.91 -11.33 -5.56
N VAL A 99 -10.95 -10.87 -4.77
CA VAL A 99 -11.26 -10.18 -3.51
C VAL A 99 -10.85 -8.72 -3.60
N GLU A 100 -11.69 -7.86 -3.05
CA GLU A 100 -11.36 -6.45 -2.91
C GLU A 100 -10.75 -6.21 -1.53
N THR A 101 -9.54 -5.70 -1.50
CA THR A 101 -8.83 -5.42 -0.25
C THR A 101 -8.81 -3.91 -0.03
N LEU A 102 -9.19 -3.49 1.15
CA LEU A 102 -9.13 -2.09 1.53
C LEU A 102 -7.93 -1.89 2.45
N GLN A 103 -7.00 -1.03 2.06
CA GLN A 103 -5.86 -0.67 2.88
C GLN A 103 -6.05 0.75 3.38
N SER A 104 -6.18 0.88 4.68
CA SER A 104 -6.30 2.19 5.31
C SER A 104 -4.92 2.68 5.69
N MET A 105 -4.63 3.94 5.41
CA MET A 105 -3.32 4.53 5.69
C MET A 105 -3.51 5.82 6.46
N GLU A 106 -3.03 5.83 7.69
CA GLU A 106 -3.16 6.99 8.57
C GLU A 106 -1.88 7.82 8.48
N LEU A 107 -1.99 9.04 8.01
CA LEU A 107 -0.83 9.93 7.89
C LEU A 107 -0.75 10.83 9.10
N GLU A 108 0.47 11.02 9.60
CA GLU A 108 0.70 11.88 10.74
C GLU A 108 1.19 13.25 10.28
N PRO A 109 0.59 14.32 10.77
CA PRO A 109 1.07 15.66 10.42
C PRO A 109 2.50 15.87 10.89
N LEU A 110 3.27 16.59 10.10
CA LEU A 110 4.65 16.90 10.47
C LEU A 110 4.67 18.06 11.44
N SER A 111 5.65 18.02 12.33
CA SER A 111 5.93 19.18 13.17
C SER A 111 6.63 20.21 12.33
N GLN A 112 6.56 21.47 12.77
CA GLN A 112 7.21 22.55 12.07
C GLN A 112 8.70 22.24 11.93
N GLY A 113 9.23 22.37 10.74
CA GLY A 113 10.65 22.15 10.48
C GLY A 113 11.02 20.73 10.12
N GLN A 114 10.09 19.80 10.14
CA GLN A 114 10.37 18.42 9.75
C GLN A 114 10.05 18.19 8.28
N SER A 115 10.70 17.20 7.69
CA SER A 115 10.38 16.78 6.34
C SER A 115 9.86 15.36 6.36
N SER A 116 9.08 14.99 5.35
CA SER A 116 8.52 13.65 5.26
C SER A 116 9.61 12.61 5.13
N LEU A 117 10.72 12.93 4.47
CA LEU A 117 11.81 11.97 4.32
C LEU A 117 12.46 11.64 5.65
N ILE A 118 12.70 12.65 6.46
CA ILE A 118 13.30 12.42 7.77
C ILE A 118 12.38 11.58 8.63
N GLN A 119 11.10 11.90 8.62
CA GLN A 119 10.13 11.19 9.43
C GLN A 119 10.00 9.74 8.95
N ASN A 120 10.03 9.52 7.65
CA ASN A 120 9.92 8.19 7.09
C ASN A 120 11.12 7.33 7.48
N ASP A 121 12.33 7.87 7.37
CA ASP A 121 13.52 7.14 7.75
C ASP A 121 13.46 6.75 9.21
N PHE A 122 13.02 7.64 10.03
CA PHE A 122 12.90 7.37 11.45
C PHE A 122 11.94 6.21 11.71
N ARG A 123 10.84 6.14 10.99
CA ARG A 123 9.88 5.08 11.16
C ARG A 123 10.35 3.74 10.66
N GLU A 124 11.23 3.76 9.68
CA GLU A 124 11.69 2.52 9.11
C GLU A 124 12.71 1.79 9.94
N ILE A 125 13.20 2.38 10.98
CA ILE A 125 14.16 1.72 11.82
C ILE A 125 13.42 0.95 12.90
N PRO A 126 13.32 -0.36 12.80
CA PRO A 126 12.52 -1.13 13.75
C PRO A 126 13.11 -1.05 15.13
N GLY A 127 12.29 -1.06 16.09
CA GLY A 127 12.74 -0.99 17.46
C GLY A 127 13.10 0.36 17.95
N GLN A 128 13.06 1.30 17.00
CA GLN A 128 13.31 2.58 17.39
C GLN A 128 12.15 3.23 17.72
N ASN A 129 11.26 2.77 17.52
CA ASN A 129 10.29 3.43 17.73
C ASN A 129 9.87 3.33 18.89
N LEU A 130 10.30 3.34 18.95
CA LEU A 130 10.13 3.40 19.85
C LEU A 130 9.83 4.22 20.55
#